data_9cf34a78f72c9a318e76e502f57aee33
#
_entry.id   9cf34a78f72c9a318e76e502f57aee33
#
_cell.length_a   1.000
_cell.length_b   1.000
_cell.length_c   1.000
_cell.angle_alpha   90.00
_cell.angle_beta   90.00
_cell.angle_gamma   90.00
#
_symmetry.space_group_name_H-M   'P 1'
#
loop_
_entity.id
_entity.type
_entity.pdbx_description
1 polymer ?
#
loop_
_entity_poly.entity_id
_entity_poly.type
_entity_poly.pdbx_seq_one_letter_code
_entity_poly.pdbx_strand_id
1 'polypeptide(L)'
;MKPQCIDAVNSAVGRELNEAELKGVEERITRHLRQNAARDPQATLAMTPEQRFVEAAKTASEEFQAEQAKKAQRVALQVMANAKIEQHLSQFGGDKLDGLARVVAFHADGKGNFLSVESQAKAIERDSLRQMIGTMEATNPKFFGLFENKDGVRALVKELFGEDSGVKEAKDGAAQFKAVAEALRQRFNRGGGEVGQLEDWGMPHHHSQLNVAKAGREQWIADILPRLDRSRYTGPDGAR
;
A
#
# COMPACT_ATOMS: atom_id res chain seq x y z
N MET A 1 -29.11 -10.24 8.89
CA MET A 1 -28.81 -9.73 10.26
C MET A 1 -30.11 -9.56 11.08
N LYS A 2 -30.11 -9.74 12.43
CA LYS A 2 -31.25 -9.48 13.29
C LYS A 2 -31.49 -7.96 13.42
N PRO A 3 -32.76 -7.48 13.62
CA PRO A 3 -33.05 -6.04 13.72
C PRO A 3 -32.21 -5.30 14.74
N GLN A 4 -32.03 -5.83 15.94
CA GLN A 4 -31.18 -5.25 16.98
C GLN A 4 -29.69 -5.11 16.56
N CYS A 5 -29.23 -6.03 15.73
CA CYS A 5 -27.84 -5.96 15.19
C CYS A 5 -27.75 -4.88 14.10
N ILE A 6 -28.83 -4.66 13.33
CA ILE A 6 -28.89 -3.60 12.32
C ILE A 6 -28.85 -2.23 13.01
N ASP A 7 -29.62 -2.03 14.07
CA ASP A 7 -29.63 -0.78 14.83
C ASP A 7 -28.26 -0.49 15.44
N ALA A 8 -27.58 -1.52 15.98
CA ALA A 8 -26.25 -1.38 16.53
C ALA A 8 -25.21 -1.00 15.45
N VAL A 9 -25.29 -1.59 14.26
CA VAL A 9 -24.40 -1.27 13.13
C VAL A 9 -24.69 0.14 12.60
N ASN A 10 -25.96 0.52 12.41
CA ASN A 10 -26.34 1.86 11.97
C ASN A 10 -25.87 2.93 12.96
N SER A 11 -26.02 2.66 14.26
CA SER A 11 -25.51 3.53 15.32
C SER A 11 -23.98 3.66 15.27
N ALA A 12 -23.26 2.56 15.07
CA ALA A 12 -21.81 2.56 14.96
C ALA A 12 -21.31 3.30 13.71
N VAL A 13 -22.04 3.21 12.59
CA VAL A 13 -21.70 3.91 11.34
C VAL A 13 -22.18 5.37 11.36
N GLY A 14 -23.15 5.73 12.21
CA GLY A 14 -23.70 7.08 12.34
C GLY A 14 -24.76 7.42 11.30
N ARG A 15 -25.25 6.44 10.53
CA ARG A 15 -26.35 6.58 9.57
C ARG A 15 -27.04 5.26 9.30
N GLU A 16 -28.23 5.33 8.73
CA GLU A 16 -28.88 4.15 8.18
C GLU A 16 -28.15 3.63 6.93
N LEU A 17 -27.93 2.33 6.89
CA LEU A 17 -27.34 1.61 5.77
C LEU A 17 -28.42 0.99 4.91
N ASN A 18 -28.22 1.01 3.59
CA ASN A 18 -29.08 0.28 2.67
C ASN A 18 -28.80 -1.24 2.74
N GLU A 19 -29.66 -2.05 2.12
CA GLU A 19 -29.58 -3.52 2.18
C GLU A 19 -28.22 -4.07 1.67
N ALA A 20 -27.68 -3.52 0.61
CA ALA A 20 -26.38 -3.93 0.05
C ALA A 20 -25.21 -3.59 1.01
N GLU A 21 -25.27 -2.43 1.63
CA GLU A 21 -24.28 -2.00 2.63
C GLU A 21 -24.36 -2.86 3.89
N LEU A 22 -25.56 -3.14 4.38
CA LEU A 22 -25.80 -4.05 5.52
C LEU A 22 -25.24 -5.44 5.26
N LYS A 23 -25.47 -5.99 4.07
CA LYS A 23 -24.90 -7.28 3.67
C LYS A 23 -23.37 -7.24 3.67
N GLY A 24 -22.76 -6.17 3.13
CA GLY A 24 -21.32 -6.00 3.14
C GLY A 24 -20.73 -5.90 4.54
N VAL A 25 -21.40 -5.23 5.48
CA VAL A 25 -20.98 -5.17 6.89
C VAL A 25 -21.16 -6.53 7.57
N GLU A 26 -22.24 -7.26 7.31
CA GLU A 26 -22.50 -8.60 7.84
C GLU A 26 -21.41 -9.61 7.42
N GLU A 27 -21.00 -9.57 6.17
CA GLU A 27 -19.89 -10.39 5.65
C GLU A 27 -18.57 -10.06 6.37
N ARG A 28 -18.30 -8.77 6.64
CA ARG A 28 -17.11 -8.35 7.42
C ARG A 28 -17.17 -8.80 8.87
N ILE A 29 -18.31 -8.66 9.54
CA ILE A 29 -18.49 -9.16 10.91
C ILE A 29 -18.21 -10.65 10.96
N THR A 30 -18.76 -11.42 10.02
CA THR A 30 -18.54 -12.86 9.94
C THR A 30 -17.08 -13.21 9.74
N ARG A 31 -16.39 -12.45 8.89
CA ARG A 31 -14.93 -12.60 8.67
C ARG A 31 -14.14 -12.32 9.95
N HIS A 32 -14.42 -11.21 10.65
CA HIS A 32 -13.72 -10.86 11.89
C HIS A 32 -13.96 -11.87 13.00
N LEU A 33 -15.20 -12.38 13.16
CA LEU A 33 -15.48 -13.44 14.11
C LEU A 33 -14.61 -14.68 13.87
N ARG A 34 -14.44 -15.11 12.62
CA ARG A 34 -13.59 -16.24 12.25
C ARG A 34 -12.11 -15.94 12.48
N GLN A 35 -11.64 -14.75 12.08
CA GLN A 35 -10.26 -14.34 12.25
C GLN A 35 -9.86 -14.24 13.72
N ASN A 36 -10.70 -13.65 14.56
CA ASN A 36 -10.44 -13.53 16.00
C ASN A 36 -10.36 -14.91 16.65
N ALA A 37 -11.28 -15.82 16.29
CA ALA A 37 -11.28 -17.18 16.78
C ALA A 37 -10.04 -17.98 16.35
N ALA A 38 -9.52 -17.74 15.14
CA ALA A 38 -8.32 -18.39 14.64
C ALA A 38 -7.03 -17.80 15.25
N ARG A 39 -7.02 -16.48 15.51
CA ARG A 39 -5.85 -15.76 16.05
C ARG A 39 -5.62 -16.06 17.53
N ASP A 40 -6.67 -16.02 18.33
CA ASP A 40 -6.62 -16.31 19.76
C ASP A 40 -7.87 -17.09 20.21
N PRO A 41 -7.83 -18.44 20.10
CA PRO A 41 -8.94 -19.29 20.51
C PRO A 41 -9.28 -19.16 21.98
N GLN A 42 -8.27 -18.98 22.86
CA GLN A 42 -8.48 -18.94 24.32
C GLN A 42 -9.19 -17.64 24.73
N ALA A 43 -8.71 -16.49 24.27
CA ALA A 43 -9.36 -15.21 24.50
C ALA A 43 -10.79 -15.20 23.91
N THR A 44 -10.99 -15.79 22.72
CA THR A 44 -12.31 -15.90 22.10
C THR A 44 -13.28 -16.76 22.93
N LEU A 45 -12.82 -17.86 23.54
CA LEU A 45 -13.65 -18.70 24.39
C LEU A 45 -14.00 -18.04 25.73
N ALA A 46 -13.16 -17.13 26.22
CA ALA A 46 -13.42 -16.37 27.45
C ALA A 46 -14.51 -15.29 27.27
N MET A 47 -14.82 -14.89 26.03
CA MET A 47 -15.83 -13.87 25.72
C MET A 47 -17.22 -14.50 25.52
N THR A 48 -18.27 -13.76 25.92
CA THR A 48 -19.65 -14.16 25.56
C THR A 48 -19.91 -13.99 24.05
N PRO A 49 -20.91 -14.67 23.49
CA PRO A 49 -21.28 -14.48 22.07
C PRO A 49 -21.58 -13.03 21.74
N GLU A 50 -22.23 -12.29 22.64
CA GLU A 50 -22.54 -10.87 22.48
C GLU A 50 -21.27 -10.01 22.44
N GLN A 51 -20.31 -10.27 23.34
CA GLN A 51 -19.04 -9.54 23.35
C GLN A 51 -18.25 -9.76 22.07
N ARG A 52 -18.17 -11.02 21.58
CA ARG A 52 -17.53 -11.33 20.29
C ARG A 52 -18.17 -10.58 19.13
N PHE A 53 -19.51 -10.55 19.12
CA PHE A 53 -20.25 -9.84 18.07
C PHE A 53 -19.99 -8.33 18.13
N VAL A 54 -20.04 -7.71 19.30
CA VAL A 54 -19.82 -6.26 19.47
C VAL A 54 -18.41 -5.87 19.00
N GLU A 55 -17.39 -6.65 19.37
CA GLU A 55 -16.01 -6.38 18.92
C GLU A 55 -15.87 -6.51 17.41
N ALA A 56 -16.38 -7.60 16.83
CA ALA A 56 -16.36 -7.82 15.40
C ALA A 56 -17.17 -6.76 14.62
N ALA A 57 -18.32 -6.34 15.15
CA ALA A 57 -19.16 -5.31 14.56
C ALA A 57 -18.48 -3.93 14.60
N LYS A 58 -17.80 -3.60 15.70
CA LYS A 58 -17.02 -2.37 15.80
C LYS A 58 -15.94 -2.32 14.72
N THR A 59 -15.10 -3.33 14.62
CA THR A 59 -14.03 -3.40 13.62
C THR A 59 -14.58 -3.36 12.19
N ALA A 60 -15.67 -4.10 11.91
CA ALA A 60 -16.32 -4.12 10.61
C ALA A 60 -16.91 -2.74 10.23
N SER A 61 -17.45 -2.02 11.20
CA SER A 61 -18.00 -0.66 10.99
C SER A 61 -16.90 0.36 10.73
N GLU A 62 -15.78 0.29 11.45
CA GLU A 62 -14.61 1.12 11.23
C GLU A 62 -13.99 0.89 9.84
N GLU A 63 -13.86 -0.37 9.42
CA GLU A 63 -13.41 -0.72 8.06
C GLU A 63 -14.36 -0.17 6.99
N PHE A 64 -15.66 -0.30 7.20
CA PHE A 64 -16.66 0.22 6.27
C PHE A 64 -16.60 1.74 6.14
N GLN A 65 -16.51 2.46 7.26
CA GLN A 65 -16.36 3.92 7.26
C GLN A 65 -15.07 4.36 6.56
N ALA A 66 -13.95 3.68 6.84
CA ALA A 66 -12.68 3.95 6.19
C ALA A 66 -12.75 3.75 4.67
N GLU A 67 -13.43 2.69 4.21
CA GLU A 67 -13.63 2.45 2.78
C GLU A 67 -14.51 3.53 2.13
N GLN A 68 -15.60 3.95 2.79
CA GLN A 68 -16.45 5.03 2.27
C GLN A 68 -15.70 6.35 2.20
N ALA A 69 -14.91 6.69 3.22
CA ALA A 69 -14.07 7.88 3.22
C ALA A 69 -13.06 7.87 2.06
N LYS A 70 -12.43 6.72 1.80
CA LYS A 70 -11.52 6.54 0.66
C LYS A 70 -12.23 6.68 -0.69
N LYS A 71 -13.43 6.11 -0.83
CA LYS A 71 -14.23 6.28 -2.07
C LYS A 71 -14.56 7.75 -2.30
N ALA A 72 -15.00 8.46 -1.26
CA ALA A 72 -15.30 9.88 -1.33
C ALA A 72 -14.04 10.71 -1.69
N GLN A 73 -12.89 10.39 -1.09
CA GLN A 73 -11.62 11.02 -1.43
C GLN A 73 -11.24 10.80 -2.89
N ARG A 74 -11.37 9.58 -3.43
CA ARG A 74 -11.08 9.31 -4.85
C ARG A 74 -11.97 10.11 -5.78
N VAL A 75 -13.27 10.17 -5.49
CA VAL A 75 -14.22 10.98 -6.28
C VAL A 75 -13.84 12.45 -6.24
N ALA A 76 -13.53 13.00 -5.06
CA ALA A 76 -13.10 14.39 -4.93
C ALA A 76 -11.82 14.68 -5.72
N LEU A 77 -10.81 13.80 -5.63
CA LEU A 77 -9.57 13.93 -6.38
C LEU A 77 -9.81 13.87 -7.90
N GLN A 78 -10.71 13.00 -8.37
CA GLN A 78 -11.07 12.89 -9.76
C GLN A 78 -11.78 14.15 -10.28
N VAL A 79 -12.72 14.70 -9.51
CA VAL A 79 -13.40 15.97 -9.84
C VAL A 79 -12.38 17.11 -9.91
N MET A 80 -11.47 17.20 -8.95
CA MET A 80 -10.42 18.22 -8.96
C MET A 80 -9.46 18.06 -10.14
N ALA A 81 -9.09 16.83 -10.51
CA ALA A 81 -8.25 16.56 -11.66
C ALA A 81 -8.93 16.96 -12.96
N ASN A 82 -10.20 16.62 -13.14
CA ASN A 82 -10.98 17.00 -14.30
C ASN A 82 -11.10 18.52 -14.42
N ALA A 83 -11.43 19.22 -13.34
CA ALA A 83 -11.50 20.68 -13.34
C ALA A 83 -10.16 21.34 -13.74
N LYS A 84 -9.04 20.77 -13.29
CA LYS A 84 -7.70 21.22 -13.67
C LYS A 84 -7.41 21.00 -15.15
N ILE A 85 -7.78 19.85 -15.70
CA ILE A 85 -7.63 19.54 -17.14
C ILE A 85 -8.47 20.52 -17.96
N GLU A 86 -9.73 20.75 -17.61
CA GLU A 86 -10.60 21.72 -18.26
C GLU A 86 -10.02 23.14 -18.22
N GLN A 87 -9.48 23.56 -17.09
CA GLN A 87 -8.80 24.85 -16.96
C GLN A 87 -7.60 24.95 -17.91
N HIS A 88 -6.76 23.91 -17.98
CA HIS A 88 -5.61 23.90 -18.90
C HIS A 88 -6.04 23.96 -20.35
N LEU A 89 -7.06 23.17 -20.73
CA LEU A 89 -7.59 23.15 -22.09
C LEU A 89 -8.26 24.48 -22.49
N SER A 90 -8.90 25.18 -21.56
CA SER A 90 -9.52 26.48 -21.80
C SER A 90 -8.48 27.59 -22.02
N GLN A 91 -7.32 27.49 -21.36
CA GLN A 91 -6.22 28.45 -21.50
C GLN A 91 -5.25 28.12 -22.64
N PHE A 92 -5.36 26.94 -23.24
CA PHE A 92 -4.51 26.51 -24.34
C PHE A 92 -5.03 27.12 -25.67
N GLY A 93 -4.23 27.98 -26.27
CA GLY A 93 -4.61 28.73 -27.49
C GLY A 93 -4.53 27.94 -28.80
N GLY A 94 -4.35 26.61 -28.76
CA GLY A 94 -4.23 25.73 -29.91
C GLY A 94 -5.35 24.69 -30.00
N ASP A 95 -5.08 23.63 -30.78
CA ASP A 95 -5.99 22.48 -30.85
C ASP A 95 -6.11 21.79 -29.47
N LYS A 96 -7.34 21.46 -29.07
CA LYS A 96 -7.64 20.85 -27.78
C LYS A 96 -7.04 19.46 -27.62
N LEU A 97 -6.89 18.69 -28.72
CA LEU A 97 -6.22 17.39 -28.68
C LEU A 97 -4.72 17.54 -28.41
N ASP A 98 -4.06 18.53 -29.01
CA ASP A 98 -2.67 18.88 -28.70
C ASP A 98 -2.56 19.34 -27.23
N GLY A 99 -3.49 20.18 -26.76
CA GLY A 99 -3.58 20.59 -25.37
C GLY A 99 -3.68 19.38 -24.40
N LEU A 100 -4.51 18.40 -24.71
CA LEU A 100 -4.66 17.19 -23.92
C LEU A 100 -3.39 16.32 -23.96
N ALA A 101 -2.76 16.16 -25.13
CA ALA A 101 -1.50 15.44 -25.25
C ALA A 101 -0.41 16.05 -24.35
N ARG A 102 -0.37 17.38 -24.21
CA ARG A 102 0.57 18.11 -23.34
C ARG A 102 0.29 17.94 -21.85
N VAL A 103 -0.95 17.67 -21.46
CA VAL A 103 -1.27 17.30 -20.08
C VAL A 103 -0.60 15.97 -19.72
N VAL A 104 -0.55 15.03 -20.64
CA VAL A 104 0.00 13.67 -20.40
C VAL A 104 1.52 13.64 -20.59
N ALA A 105 2.00 14.09 -21.75
CA ALA A 105 3.39 13.95 -22.18
C ALA A 105 4.15 15.28 -22.15
N PHE A 106 5.46 15.18 -21.97
CA PHE A 106 6.36 16.34 -22.04
C PHE A 106 6.54 16.81 -23.49
N HIS A 107 6.41 18.11 -23.71
CA HIS A 107 6.70 18.79 -24.97
C HIS A 107 7.73 19.89 -24.76
N ALA A 108 8.80 19.88 -25.56
CA ALA A 108 9.94 20.80 -25.42
C ALA A 108 9.70 22.20 -26.00
N ASP A 109 8.59 22.43 -26.70
CA ASP A 109 8.31 23.66 -27.43
C ASP A 109 7.83 24.85 -26.58
N GLY A 110 7.73 24.66 -25.27
CA GLY A 110 7.39 25.72 -24.31
C GLY A 110 5.94 26.22 -24.37
N LYS A 111 5.06 25.60 -25.17
CA LYS A 111 3.66 26.01 -25.34
C LYS A 111 2.71 25.52 -24.24
N GLY A 112 3.20 25.10 -23.08
CA GLY A 112 2.36 24.68 -21.98
C GLY A 112 2.68 25.48 -20.70
N ASN A 113 1.66 26.03 -20.06
CA ASN A 113 1.81 26.75 -18.78
C ASN A 113 1.77 25.81 -17.55
N PHE A 114 1.90 24.50 -17.77
CA PHE A 114 1.77 23.49 -16.72
C PHE A 114 2.72 22.32 -16.94
N LEU A 115 3.05 21.63 -15.87
CA LEU A 115 3.86 20.41 -15.91
C LEU A 115 3.01 19.22 -16.33
N SER A 116 3.40 18.51 -17.38
CA SER A 116 2.76 17.26 -17.78
C SER A 116 2.85 16.18 -16.70
N VAL A 117 1.97 15.19 -16.75
CA VAL A 117 2.01 14.02 -15.85
C VAL A 117 3.38 13.33 -15.94
N GLU A 118 3.92 13.17 -17.16
CA GLU A 118 5.24 12.59 -17.38
C GLU A 118 6.35 13.40 -16.67
N SER A 119 6.33 14.73 -16.80
CA SER A 119 7.33 15.61 -16.16
C SER A 119 7.25 15.52 -14.64
N GLN A 120 6.03 15.48 -14.08
CA GLN A 120 5.82 15.32 -12.64
C GLN A 120 6.29 13.96 -12.14
N ALA A 121 6.00 12.86 -12.87
CA ALA A 121 6.45 11.52 -12.53
C ALA A 121 7.99 11.43 -12.51
N LYS A 122 8.65 11.95 -13.55
CA LYS A 122 10.12 12.01 -13.62
C LYS A 122 10.74 12.89 -12.53
N ALA A 123 10.08 13.99 -12.15
CA ALA A 123 10.54 14.83 -11.05
C ALA A 123 10.49 14.09 -9.70
N ILE A 124 9.41 13.34 -9.44
CA ILE A 124 9.26 12.52 -8.23
C ILE A 124 10.34 11.43 -8.19
N GLU A 125 10.53 10.72 -9.29
CA GLU A 125 11.53 9.66 -9.41
C GLU A 125 12.94 10.20 -9.11
N ARG A 126 13.33 11.28 -9.77
CA ARG A 126 14.65 11.92 -9.58
C ARG A 126 14.86 12.44 -8.17
N ASP A 127 13.84 13.09 -7.59
CA ASP A 127 13.90 13.59 -6.21
C ASP A 127 14.06 12.46 -5.20
N SER A 128 13.31 11.38 -5.37
CA SER A 128 13.39 10.19 -4.51
C SER A 128 14.76 9.50 -4.62
N LEU A 129 15.29 9.34 -5.84
CA LEU A 129 16.62 8.78 -6.06
C LEU A 129 17.70 9.69 -5.45
N ARG A 130 17.60 11.01 -5.64
CA ARG A 130 18.56 11.97 -5.06
C ARG A 130 18.55 11.92 -3.54
N GLN A 131 17.36 11.87 -2.91
CA GLN A 131 17.27 11.74 -1.46
C GLN A 131 17.89 10.43 -0.98
N MET A 132 17.60 9.32 -1.63
CA MET A 132 18.11 8.01 -1.28
C MET A 132 19.63 7.95 -1.42
N ILE A 133 20.16 8.35 -2.58
CA ILE A 133 21.61 8.34 -2.85
C ILE A 133 22.33 9.35 -1.94
N GLY A 134 21.86 10.60 -1.88
CA GLY A 134 22.53 11.67 -1.12
C GLY A 134 22.60 11.36 0.37
N THR A 135 21.60 10.73 0.92
CA THR A 135 21.59 10.34 2.32
C THR A 135 22.50 9.13 2.56
N MET A 136 22.53 8.20 1.63
CA MET A 136 23.45 7.05 1.67
C MET A 136 24.91 7.48 1.56
N GLU A 137 25.23 8.40 0.65
CA GLU A 137 26.59 8.96 0.51
C GLU A 137 27.02 9.77 1.74
N ALA A 138 26.11 10.52 2.35
CA ALA A 138 26.40 11.30 3.56
C ALA A 138 26.66 10.39 4.78
N THR A 139 26.01 9.22 4.86
CA THR A 139 26.20 8.28 5.96
C THR A 139 27.49 7.49 5.84
N ASN A 140 27.82 6.99 4.66
CA ASN A 140 29.08 6.31 4.38
C ASN A 140 29.37 6.21 2.87
N PRO A 141 30.21 7.09 2.31
CA PRO A 141 30.58 7.06 0.89
C PRO A 141 31.21 5.74 0.42
N LYS A 142 31.87 5.01 1.34
CA LYS A 142 32.53 3.72 1.04
C LYS A 142 31.59 2.53 1.16
N PHE A 143 30.50 2.67 1.91
CA PHE A 143 29.52 1.60 2.11
C PHE A 143 28.77 1.26 0.81
N PHE A 144 28.57 2.26 -0.04
CA PHE A 144 27.88 2.12 -1.32
C PHE A 144 28.80 1.93 -2.54
N GLY A 145 30.04 1.58 -2.36
CA GLY A 145 30.77 0.82 -3.37
C GLY A 145 30.07 -0.54 -3.58
N LEU A 146 28.81 -0.48 -4.00
CA LEU A 146 27.78 -1.54 -3.96
C LEU A 146 28.23 -2.88 -4.56
N PHE A 147 29.18 -2.86 -5.48
CA PHE A 147 29.70 -4.07 -6.12
C PHE A 147 30.93 -4.65 -5.44
N GLU A 148 31.61 -3.86 -4.63
CA GLU A 148 32.86 -4.25 -3.97
C GLU A 148 32.67 -4.67 -2.52
N ASN A 149 31.64 -4.13 -1.82
CA ASN A 149 31.35 -4.44 -0.42
C ASN A 149 30.13 -5.35 -0.24
N LYS A 150 30.28 -6.63 -0.58
CA LYS A 150 29.19 -7.62 -0.46
C LYS A 150 28.70 -7.81 0.96
N ASP A 151 29.56 -7.67 1.96
CA ASP A 151 29.17 -7.86 3.36
C ASP A 151 28.39 -6.66 3.87
N GLY A 152 28.73 -5.44 3.46
CA GLY A 152 27.92 -4.25 3.72
C GLY A 152 26.53 -4.32 3.10
N VAL A 153 26.43 -4.82 1.87
CA VAL A 153 25.12 -5.04 1.22
C VAL A 153 24.28 -6.08 1.98
N ARG A 154 24.89 -7.20 2.41
CA ARG A 154 24.18 -8.20 3.23
C ARG A 154 23.71 -7.64 4.56
N ALA A 155 24.54 -6.83 5.23
CA ALA A 155 24.18 -6.16 6.46
C ALA A 155 22.99 -5.21 6.24
N LEU A 156 23.01 -4.40 5.18
CA LEU A 156 21.91 -3.52 4.81
C LEU A 156 20.60 -4.30 4.56
N VAL A 157 20.69 -5.40 3.80
CA VAL A 157 19.50 -6.23 3.52
C VAL A 157 18.91 -6.80 4.82
N LYS A 158 19.73 -7.28 5.76
CA LYS A 158 19.26 -7.74 7.07
C LYS A 158 18.47 -6.65 7.80
N GLU A 159 19.03 -5.45 7.92
CA GLU A 159 18.36 -4.31 8.58
C GLU A 159 17.07 -3.89 7.89
N LEU A 160 17.00 -3.99 6.57
CA LEU A 160 15.77 -3.73 5.81
C LEU A 160 14.64 -4.72 6.16
N PHE A 161 15.00 -5.97 6.48
CA PHE A 161 14.07 -7.02 6.87
C PHE A 161 13.90 -7.19 8.39
N GLY A 162 14.35 -6.21 9.19
CA GLY A 162 14.16 -6.20 10.65
C GLY A 162 15.19 -7.03 11.43
N GLU A 163 16.21 -7.59 10.76
CA GLU A 163 17.29 -8.32 11.43
C GLU A 163 18.43 -7.38 11.81
N ASP A 164 18.87 -7.41 13.07
CA ASP A 164 20.06 -6.62 13.49
C ASP A 164 21.34 -7.20 12.89
N SER A 165 21.99 -6.40 12.05
CA SER A 165 23.27 -6.78 11.44
C SER A 165 24.48 -6.49 12.32
N GLY A 166 24.30 -5.70 13.40
CA GLY A 166 25.40 -5.18 14.22
C GLY A 166 26.25 -4.09 13.55
N VAL A 167 25.89 -3.65 12.32
CA VAL A 167 26.64 -2.66 11.54
C VAL A 167 25.88 -1.33 11.53
N LYS A 168 26.43 -0.31 12.19
CA LYS A 168 25.77 1.00 12.34
C LYS A 168 25.41 1.64 11.00
N GLU A 169 26.32 1.63 10.04
CA GLU A 169 26.13 2.21 8.71
C GLU A 169 25.00 1.52 7.94
N ALA A 170 24.85 0.21 8.10
CA ALA A 170 23.75 -0.55 7.52
C ALA A 170 22.42 -0.16 8.16
N LYS A 171 22.38 0.01 9.46
CA LYS A 171 21.20 0.43 10.22
C LYS A 171 20.72 1.82 9.81
N ASP A 172 21.68 2.78 9.74
CA ASP A 172 21.40 4.14 9.30
C ASP A 172 20.90 4.17 7.84
N GLY A 173 21.55 3.40 6.95
CA GLY A 173 21.14 3.28 5.54
C GLY A 173 19.74 2.65 5.38
N ALA A 174 19.41 1.61 6.15
CA ALA A 174 18.10 0.98 6.12
C ALA A 174 17.00 1.92 6.65
N ALA A 175 17.27 2.67 7.72
CA ALA A 175 16.33 3.65 8.25
C ALA A 175 15.98 4.73 7.21
N GLN A 176 16.97 5.20 6.48
CA GLN A 176 16.78 6.21 5.43
C GLN A 176 16.04 5.67 4.21
N PHE A 177 16.36 4.45 3.77
CA PHE A 177 15.62 3.78 2.72
C PHE A 177 14.14 3.65 3.09
N LYS A 178 13.86 3.18 4.30
CA LYS A 178 12.49 3.04 4.83
C LYS A 178 11.77 4.40 4.88
N ALA A 179 12.46 5.48 5.26
CA ALA A 179 11.87 6.82 5.28
C ALA A 179 11.48 7.33 3.88
N VAL A 180 12.32 7.14 2.87
CA VAL A 180 11.99 7.50 1.48
C VAL A 180 10.84 6.64 0.95
N ALA A 181 10.87 5.34 1.19
CA ALA A 181 9.79 4.42 0.79
C ALA A 181 8.45 4.80 1.43
N GLU A 182 8.45 5.14 2.72
CA GLU A 182 7.26 5.59 3.43
C GLU A 182 6.74 6.93 2.90
N ALA A 183 7.59 7.87 2.60
CA ALA A 183 7.20 9.14 1.98
C ALA A 183 6.53 8.93 0.61
N LEU A 184 7.05 8.01 -0.20
CA LEU A 184 6.45 7.62 -1.48
C LEU A 184 5.11 6.93 -1.30
N ARG A 185 5.02 6.00 -0.34
CA ARG A 185 3.77 5.32 0.01
C ARG A 185 2.68 6.31 0.43
N GLN A 186 3.02 7.24 1.33
CA GLN A 186 2.08 8.28 1.76
C GLN A 186 1.67 9.21 0.62
N ARG A 187 2.61 9.58 -0.25
CA ARG A 187 2.31 10.38 -1.44
C ARG A 187 1.34 9.66 -2.36
N PHE A 188 1.56 8.37 -2.63
CA PHE A 188 0.67 7.54 -3.43
C PHE A 188 -0.73 7.45 -2.80
N ASN A 189 -0.80 7.23 -1.48
CA ASN A 189 -2.07 7.13 -0.76
C ASN A 189 -2.82 8.47 -0.70
N ARG A 190 -2.13 9.61 -0.60
CA ARG A 190 -2.77 10.93 -0.73
C ARG A 190 -3.38 11.14 -2.12
N GLY A 191 -2.82 10.53 -3.15
CA GLY A 191 -3.40 10.51 -4.50
C GLY A 191 -4.57 9.54 -4.69
N GLY A 192 -5.06 8.91 -3.63
CA GLY A 192 -6.18 7.94 -3.68
C GLY A 192 -5.74 6.49 -3.82
N GLY A 193 -4.45 6.19 -3.66
CA GLY A 193 -3.92 4.83 -3.60
C GLY A 193 -4.19 4.14 -2.26
N GLU A 194 -3.90 2.83 -2.19
CA GLU A 194 -4.15 1.99 -1.02
C GLU A 194 -2.99 1.02 -0.77
N VAL A 195 -1.79 1.55 -0.69
CA VAL A 195 -0.63 0.74 -0.30
C VAL A 195 -0.56 0.66 1.21
N GLY A 196 -0.72 -0.54 1.77
CA GLY A 196 -0.55 -0.81 3.20
C GLY A 196 0.88 -0.61 3.65
N GLN A 197 1.09 -0.52 4.96
CA GLN A 197 2.41 -0.54 5.58
C GLN A 197 2.65 -1.92 6.17
N LEU A 198 3.78 -2.52 5.85
CA LEU A 198 4.29 -3.71 6.50
C LEU A 198 5.47 -3.30 7.38
N GLU A 199 5.50 -3.79 8.63
CA GLU A 199 6.48 -3.39 9.64
C GLU A 199 7.91 -3.74 9.20
N ASP A 200 8.10 -4.93 8.66
CA ASP A 200 9.40 -5.43 8.18
C ASP A 200 9.47 -5.47 6.66
N TRP A 201 8.88 -4.47 6.01
CA TRP A 201 8.98 -4.36 4.56
C TRP A 201 10.39 -3.92 4.16
N GLY A 202 11.08 -4.82 3.48
CA GLY A 202 12.41 -4.56 2.93
C GLY A 202 12.33 -4.02 1.51
N MET A 203 13.02 -4.68 0.60
CA MET A 203 13.01 -4.35 -0.83
C MET A 203 11.95 -5.17 -1.58
N PRO A 204 11.37 -4.64 -2.67
CA PRO A 204 10.51 -5.44 -3.54
C PRO A 204 11.28 -6.68 -4.02
N HIS A 205 10.67 -7.86 -3.84
CA HIS A 205 11.25 -9.09 -4.36
C HIS A 205 11.07 -9.14 -5.87
N HIS A 206 12.19 -9.23 -6.58
CA HIS A 206 12.19 -9.47 -8.01
C HIS A 206 12.79 -10.85 -8.30
N HIS A 207 11.95 -11.77 -8.73
CA HIS A 207 12.39 -13.10 -9.11
C HIS A 207 12.87 -13.10 -10.56
N SER A 208 14.02 -13.72 -10.81
CA SER A 208 14.49 -13.95 -12.19
C SER A 208 13.53 -14.92 -12.88
N GLN A 209 12.75 -14.43 -13.84
CA GLN A 209 11.81 -15.26 -14.59
C GLN A 209 12.49 -16.46 -15.26
N LEU A 210 13.72 -16.26 -15.75
CA LEU A 210 14.50 -17.34 -16.36
C LEU A 210 14.89 -18.43 -15.35
N ASN A 211 15.28 -18.05 -14.13
CA ASN A 211 15.63 -19.02 -13.09
C ASN A 211 14.40 -19.77 -12.58
N VAL A 212 13.27 -19.07 -12.44
CA VAL A 212 11.98 -19.69 -12.09
C VAL A 212 11.55 -20.70 -13.15
N ALA A 213 11.63 -20.31 -14.43
CA ALA A 213 11.31 -21.20 -15.54
C ALA A 213 12.23 -22.42 -15.60
N LYS A 214 13.54 -22.25 -15.34
CA LYS A 214 14.53 -23.34 -15.29
C LYS A 214 14.30 -24.29 -14.13
N ALA A 215 13.95 -23.79 -12.95
CA ALA A 215 13.66 -24.61 -11.79
C ALA A 215 12.39 -25.47 -11.98
N GLY A 216 11.45 -24.97 -12.76
CA GLY A 216 10.17 -25.63 -12.99
C GLY A 216 9.19 -25.43 -11.85
N ARG A 217 7.91 -25.71 -12.12
CA ARG A 217 6.80 -25.44 -11.21
C ARG A 217 6.93 -26.16 -9.86
N GLU A 218 7.31 -27.43 -9.90
CA GLU A 218 7.36 -28.26 -8.68
C GLU A 218 8.44 -27.78 -7.71
N GLN A 219 9.65 -27.53 -8.24
CA GLN A 219 10.76 -27.02 -7.42
C GLN A 219 10.43 -25.62 -6.87
N TRP A 220 9.87 -24.75 -7.70
CA TRP A 220 9.45 -23.41 -7.27
C TRP A 220 8.43 -23.45 -6.12
N ILE A 221 7.41 -24.31 -6.23
CA ILE A 221 6.42 -24.52 -5.19
C ILE A 221 7.06 -25.04 -3.89
N ALA A 222 7.93 -26.03 -4.00
CA ALA A 222 8.63 -26.60 -2.85
C ALA A 222 9.48 -25.58 -2.11
N ASP A 223 10.12 -24.65 -2.82
CA ASP A 223 10.97 -23.59 -2.25
C ASP A 223 10.15 -22.47 -1.62
N ILE A 224 9.01 -22.09 -2.20
CA ILE A 224 8.24 -20.91 -1.78
C ILE A 224 7.20 -21.25 -0.71
N LEU A 225 6.51 -22.40 -0.82
CA LEU A 225 5.39 -22.75 0.06
C LEU A 225 5.76 -22.73 1.57
N PRO A 226 6.93 -23.21 2.00
CA PRO A 226 7.35 -23.16 3.39
C PRO A 226 7.62 -21.73 3.92
N ARG A 227 7.85 -20.77 3.02
CA ARG A 227 8.19 -19.38 3.32
C ARG A 227 7.00 -18.44 3.26
N LEU A 228 5.85 -18.93 2.77
CA LEU A 228 4.63 -18.14 2.73
C LEU A 228 3.92 -18.16 4.09
N ASP A 229 3.49 -17.00 4.53
CA ASP A 229 2.56 -16.90 5.66
C ASP A 229 1.18 -17.42 5.24
N ARG A 230 0.91 -18.67 5.60
CA ARG A 230 -0.32 -19.37 5.22
C ARG A 230 -1.58 -18.66 5.72
N SER A 231 -1.51 -17.92 6.82
CA SER A 231 -2.66 -17.19 7.38
C SER A 231 -3.17 -16.10 6.42
N ARG A 232 -2.32 -15.60 5.54
CA ARG A 232 -2.66 -14.55 4.56
C ARG A 232 -3.21 -15.08 3.23
N TYR A 233 -3.04 -16.37 2.97
CA TYR A 233 -3.41 -16.99 1.68
C TYR A 233 -4.52 -18.02 1.79
N THR A 234 -4.94 -18.33 3.00
CA THR A 234 -6.14 -19.15 3.22
C THR A 234 -7.35 -18.24 3.30
N GLY A 235 -8.36 -18.51 2.49
CA GLY A 235 -9.66 -17.85 2.59
C GLY A 235 -10.29 -18.07 3.98
N PRO A 236 -11.42 -17.36 4.27
CA PRO A 236 -12.12 -17.47 5.55
C PRO A 236 -12.50 -18.91 5.93
N ASP A 237 -12.57 -19.79 4.95
CA ASP A 237 -12.99 -21.20 5.06
C ASP A 237 -11.78 -22.16 5.09
N GLY A 238 -10.55 -21.67 5.10
CA GLY A 238 -9.35 -22.48 4.98
C GLY A 238 -9.14 -23.08 3.57
N ALA A 239 -10.01 -22.77 2.63
CA ALA A 239 -9.86 -23.14 1.23
C ALA A 239 -8.85 -22.23 0.53
N ARG A 240 -8.05 -22.81 -0.38
CA ARG A 240 -7.06 -22.09 -1.19
C ARG A 240 -7.67 -21.48 -2.43
#